data_af214da85f0c8a22483d6ff75ac38dbb
#
_entry.id   af214da85f0c8a22483d6ff75ac38dbb
#
_cell.length_a   1.000
_cell.length_b   1.000
_cell.length_c   1.000
_cell.angle_alpha   90.00
_cell.angle_beta   90.00
_cell.angle_gamma   90.00
#
_symmetry.space_group_name_H-M   'P 1'
#
loop_
_entity.id
_entity.type
_entity.pdbx_description
1 polymer ?
#
loop_
_entity_poly.entity_id
_entity_poly.type
_entity_poly.pdbx_seq_one_letter_code
_entity_poly.pdbx_strand_id
1 'polypeptide(L)'
;MGIRRRLFGVPIAALLLAACGGGGTGEGGSGDGELPTIQIASAPNVFLSALYVAQDAGYFTEEGVNVEVVEIEAGTDSVAALVSGNAQVADVGFDDLLELASEGEESLIMVQNILNRVTLTMVMNPDKAEELGVTRDSSLEDRYAALEGLRIGITSPGAPTDKYMRYYLRQAGLDPDQDAEIIAIGGGSSLLAALESDQIDVFHLSPPSPYVAEAEGFGTVLIDGPAGDVEEFSNFLYTAWAANKEWATANPEAMAAFNAALDRAMADIESDPAAAVPAIMEGIASDDEAITQRTLEALLPAMSTDGCFSEETVRSSLDIMFDTEIIEEEGDSAEGVFWTNDYNGC
;
A
#
# COMPACT_ATOMS: atom_id res chain seq x y z
N MET A 1 -60.13 -19.84 27.45
CA MET A 1 -59.82 -21.26 27.14
C MET A 1 -58.33 -21.44 27.38
N GLY A 2 -58.03 -22.03 28.49
CA GLY A 2 -56.66 -22.14 29.03
C GLY A 2 -55.97 -23.42 28.58
N ILE A 3 -54.64 -23.35 28.42
CA ILE A 3 -53.82 -24.55 28.37
C ILE A 3 -52.51 -24.30 29.17
N ARG A 4 -52.42 -25.14 30.12
CA ARG A 4 -51.49 -25.45 31.14
C ARG A 4 -49.99 -25.46 30.79
N ARG A 5 -49.20 -24.82 31.68
CA ARG A 5 -47.76 -25.04 31.90
C ARG A 5 -47.48 -26.46 32.35
N ARG A 6 -46.46 -27.08 31.78
CA ARG A 6 -45.75 -28.22 32.41
C ARG A 6 -44.28 -27.85 32.63
N LEU A 7 -43.90 -27.73 33.88
CA LEU A 7 -42.52 -27.75 34.37
C LEU A 7 -42.02 -29.21 34.34
N PHE A 8 -40.82 -29.39 33.75
CA PHE A 8 -40.01 -30.58 34.04
C PHE A 8 -38.71 -30.12 34.67
N GLY A 9 -38.55 -30.49 35.93
CA GLY A 9 -37.31 -30.36 36.65
C GLY A 9 -36.34 -31.51 36.32
N VAL A 10 -35.05 -31.21 36.21
CA VAL A 10 -33.97 -32.19 36.10
C VAL A 10 -33.08 -32.04 37.32
N PRO A 11 -32.68 -33.12 37.98
CA PRO A 11 -31.92 -33.08 39.23
C PRO A 11 -30.41 -32.87 38.98
N ILE A 12 -29.83 -32.11 39.88
CA ILE A 12 -28.39 -31.90 40.03
C ILE A 12 -27.80 -33.14 40.69
N ALA A 13 -26.86 -33.79 40.01
CA ALA A 13 -25.99 -34.78 40.62
C ALA A 13 -24.61 -34.18 40.85
N ALA A 14 -24.27 -33.91 42.09
CA ALA A 14 -22.93 -33.56 42.53
C ALA A 14 -22.09 -34.83 42.66
N LEU A 15 -20.93 -34.86 42.01
CA LEU A 15 -19.87 -35.84 42.24
C LEU A 15 -18.64 -35.11 42.76
N LEU A 16 -18.27 -35.47 43.97
CA LEU A 16 -17.04 -35.08 44.69
C LEU A 16 -15.90 -36.03 44.30
N LEU A 17 -14.80 -35.35 43.93
CA LEU A 17 -13.46 -35.64 43.96
C LEU A 17 -12.72 -36.65 44.67
N ALA A 18 -11.65 -37.11 44.18
CA ALA A 18 -10.47 -37.56 44.99
C ALA A 18 -9.18 -37.07 44.30
N ALA A 19 -8.41 -36.33 45.05
CA ALA A 19 -7.05 -35.99 44.71
C ALA A 19 -6.12 -37.16 45.02
N CYS A 20 -5.19 -37.46 44.12
CA CYS A 20 -3.91 -38.13 44.50
C CYS A 20 -2.81 -37.57 43.61
N GLY A 21 -1.80 -37.03 44.27
CA GLY A 21 -0.60 -36.49 43.62
C GLY A 21 0.30 -37.60 43.08
N GLY A 22 1.10 -37.26 42.10
CA GLY A 22 2.21 -38.03 41.57
C GLY A 22 3.04 -37.14 40.71
N GLY A 23 4.24 -36.79 41.21
CA GLY A 23 5.24 -36.03 40.44
C GLY A 23 5.69 -36.84 39.24
N GLY A 24 5.79 -36.18 38.11
CA GLY A 24 6.33 -36.67 36.87
C GLY A 24 7.08 -35.51 36.19
N THR A 25 8.35 -35.75 36.02
CA THR A 25 9.37 -34.95 35.33
C THR A 25 8.91 -34.48 33.98
N GLY A 26 9.28 -33.22 33.68
CA GLY A 26 8.90 -32.55 32.43
C GLY A 26 9.39 -33.28 31.18
N GLU A 27 8.46 -33.36 30.26
CA GLU A 27 8.73 -33.43 28.82
C GLU A 27 8.05 -32.23 28.21
N GLY A 28 8.82 -31.44 27.50
CA GLY A 28 8.34 -30.30 26.76
C GLY A 28 7.28 -30.75 25.77
N GLY A 29 6.05 -30.48 26.08
CA GLY A 29 4.96 -30.56 25.12
C GLY A 29 5.12 -29.40 24.18
N SER A 30 5.48 -29.66 22.92
CA SER A 30 5.11 -28.84 21.80
C SER A 30 3.60 -28.77 21.81
N GLY A 31 3.07 -27.65 22.36
CA GLY A 31 1.68 -27.31 22.14
C GLY A 31 1.53 -27.04 20.66
N ASP A 32 0.57 -27.70 20.02
CA ASP A 32 -0.02 -27.22 18.76
C ASP A 32 -0.73 -25.90 19.09
N GLY A 33 0.06 -24.83 19.29
CA GLY A 33 -0.43 -23.47 19.41
C GLY A 33 -0.78 -23.01 18.02
N GLU A 34 -2.05 -22.64 17.84
CA GLU A 34 -2.49 -21.92 16.64
C GLU A 34 -1.54 -20.73 16.41
N LEU A 35 -1.03 -20.59 15.19
CA LEU A 35 -0.14 -19.48 14.85
C LEU A 35 -0.87 -18.15 15.03
N PRO A 36 -0.18 -17.09 15.47
CA PRO A 36 -0.78 -15.76 15.50
C PRO A 36 -1.22 -15.37 14.09
N THR A 37 -2.36 -14.69 13.98
CA THR A 37 -2.89 -14.24 12.70
C THR A 37 -2.81 -12.73 12.64
N ILE A 38 -2.23 -12.21 11.54
CA ILE A 38 -2.19 -10.79 11.18
C ILE A 38 -3.29 -10.54 10.15
N GLN A 39 -4.22 -9.65 10.46
CA GLN A 39 -5.17 -9.10 9.49
C GLN A 39 -4.48 -7.95 8.76
N ILE A 40 -4.42 -8.03 7.44
CA ILE A 40 -3.86 -6.99 6.56
C ILE A 40 -4.99 -6.30 5.83
N ALA A 41 -5.10 -4.97 5.95
CA ALA A 41 -5.97 -4.17 5.08
C ALA A 41 -5.16 -3.68 3.88
N SER A 42 -5.56 -4.03 2.67
CA SER A 42 -4.85 -3.65 1.45
C SER A 42 -5.76 -3.66 0.23
N ALA A 43 -5.51 -2.70 -0.69
CA ALA A 43 -6.08 -2.73 -2.03
C ALA A 43 -5.15 -3.54 -2.97
N PRO A 44 -5.70 -4.43 -3.82
CA PRO A 44 -4.87 -5.22 -4.72
C PRO A 44 -4.00 -4.36 -5.63
N ASN A 45 -2.67 -4.54 -5.57
CA ASN A 45 -1.72 -3.82 -6.41
C ASN A 45 -0.44 -4.64 -6.65
N VAL A 46 0.21 -4.45 -7.82
CA VAL A 46 1.43 -5.17 -8.20
C VAL A 46 2.62 -4.83 -7.31
N PHE A 47 2.70 -3.63 -6.71
CA PHE A 47 3.78 -3.30 -5.77
C PHE A 47 3.74 -4.13 -4.47
N LEU A 48 2.65 -4.84 -4.21
CA LEU A 48 2.52 -5.80 -3.10
C LEU A 48 2.97 -7.23 -3.47
N SER A 49 3.72 -7.37 -4.54
CA SER A 49 4.17 -8.66 -5.08
C SER A 49 4.77 -9.59 -4.03
N ALA A 50 5.56 -9.05 -3.08
CA ALA A 50 6.14 -9.85 -2.01
C ALA A 50 5.08 -10.50 -1.11
N LEU A 51 3.95 -9.82 -0.85
CA LEU A 51 2.84 -10.38 -0.11
C LEU A 51 2.26 -11.61 -0.81
N TYR A 52 1.96 -11.49 -2.12
CA TYR A 52 1.35 -12.56 -2.89
C TYR A 52 2.28 -13.76 -3.06
N VAL A 53 3.55 -13.51 -3.34
CA VAL A 53 4.57 -14.56 -3.44
C VAL A 53 4.77 -15.25 -2.10
N ALA A 54 4.83 -14.51 -0.99
CA ALA A 54 4.95 -15.09 0.35
C ALA A 54 3.73 -15.95 0.74
N GLN A 55 2.52 -15.54 0.32
CA GLN A 55 1.29 -16.33 0.51
C GLN A 55 1.31 -17.61 -0.31
N ASP A 56 1.60 -17.53 -1.62
CA ASP A 56 1.64 -18.68 -2.53
C ASP A 56 2.71 -19.70 -2.11
N ALA A 57 3.91 -19.22 -1.76
CA ALA A 57 5.02 -20.06 -1.31
C ALA A 57 4.85 -20.60 0.13
N GLY A 58 3.89 -20.09 0.91
CA GLY A 58 3.67 -20.50 2.29
C GLY A 58 4.67 -19.95 3.30
N TYR A 59 5.43 -18.90 2.95
CA TYR A 59 6.51 -18.36 3.79
C TYR A 59 6.00 -17.82 5.13
N PHE A 60 4.83 -17.19 5.19
CA PHE A 60 4.27 -16.72 6.45
C PHE A 60 4.10 -17.84 7.46
N THR A 61 3.55 -18.98 7.03
CA THR A 61 3.37 -20.15 7.91
C THR A 61 4.70 -20.77 8.33
N GLU A 62 5.69 -20.80 7.42
CA GLU A 62 7.04 -21.29 7.71
C GLU A 62 7.77 -20.41 8.72
N GLU A 63 7.59 -19.09 8.66
CA GLU A 63 8.15 -18.13 9.64
C GLU A 63 7.34 -18.08 10.96
N GLY A 64 6.15 -18.71 11.01
CA GLY A 64 5.40 -18.86 12.26
C GLY A 64 4.26 -17.86 12.46
N VAL A 65 3.71 -17.30 11.38
CA VAL A 65 2.55 -16.40 11.41
C VAL A 65 1.54 -16.80 10.33
N ASN A 66 0.24 -16.56 10.58
CA ASN A 66 -0.79 -16.59 9.56
C ASN A 66 -1.12 -15.18 9.11
N VAL A 67 -1.45 -15.01 7.82
CA VAL A 67 -1.84 -13.73 7.24
C VAL A 67 -3.21 -13.86 6.56
N GLU A 68 -4.13 -12.97 6.88
CA GLU A 68 -5.42 -12.84 6.22
C GLU A 68 -5.57 -11.43 5.65
N VAL A 69 -5.86 -11.32 4.35
CA VAL A 69 -6.03 -10.04 3.68
C VAL A 69 -7.51 -9.65 3.68
N VAL A 70 -7.78 -8.46 4.18
CA VAL A 70 -9.07 -7.77 4.09
C VAL A 70 -8.95 -6.76 2.95
N GLU A 71 -9.57 -7.07 1.82
CA GLU A 71 -9.56 -6.16 0.67
C GLU A 71 -10.31 -4.87 0.98
N ILE A 72 -9.70 -3.76 0.57
CA ILE A 72 -10.27 -2.41 0.66
C ILE A 72 -10.28 -1.77 -0.74
N GLU A 73 -11.04 -0.69 -0.90
CA GLU A 73 -11.19 -0.04 -2.21
C GLU A 73 -10.16 1.09 -2.46
N ALA A 74 -9.67 1.74 -1.39
CA ALA A 74 -8.77 2.88 -1.49
C ALA A 74 -7.77 2.92 -0.33
N GLY A 75 -6.59 3.52 -0.56
CA GLY A 75 -5.53 3.65 0.44
C GLY A 75 -5.96 4.39 1.72
N THR A 76 -6.88 5.35 1.64
CA THR A 76 -7.45 6.02 2.82
C THR A 76 -8.19 5.06 3.76
N ASP A 77 -8.71 3.94 3.24
CA ASP A 77 -9.35 2.91 4.05
C ASP A 77 -8.32 2.08 4.84
N SER A 78 -7.07 1.99 4.36
CA SER A 78 -5.94 1.33 5.06
C SER A 78 -5.69 1.97 6.42
N VAL A 79 -5.55 3.29 6.44
CA VAL A 79 -5.35 4.08 7.67
C VAL A 79 -6.52 3.89 8.63
N ALA A 80 -7.77 3.99 8.13
CA ALA A 80 -8.97 3.81 8.94
C ALA A 80 -9.05 2.40 9.55
N ALA A 81 -8.65 1.36 8.82
CA ALA A 81 -8.62 -0.01 9.30
C ALA A 81 -7.60 -0.20 10.43
N LEU A 82 -6.40 0.41 10.31
CA LEU A 82 -5.36 0.35 11.35
C LEU A 82 -5.79 1.11 12.62
N VAL A 83 -6.27 2.34 12.49
CA VAL A 83 -6.68 3.18 13.63
C VAL A 83 -7.86 2.55 14.37
N SER A 84 -8.81 1.94 13.65
CA SER A 84 -9.96 1.25 14.28
C SER A 84 -9.60 -0.13 14.88
N GLY A 85 -8.41 -0.67 14.59
CA GLY A 85 -7.98 -2.01 15.00
C GLY A 85 -8.63 -3.15 14.21
N ASN A 86 -9.29 -2.85 13.08
CA ASN A 86 -9.85 -3.86 12.17
C ASN A 86 -8.77 -4.59 11.38
N ALA A 87 -7.59 -4.00 11.25
CA ALA A 87 -6.38 -4.63 10.73
C ALA A 87 -5.21 -4.33 11.67
N GLN A 88 -4.22 -5.22 11.69
CA GLN A 88 -2.98 -5.04 12.45
C GLN A 88 -1.89 -4.41 11.60
N VAL A 89 -1.90 -4.69 10.30
CA VAL A 89 -0.94 -4.20 9.31
C VAL A 89 -1.71 -3.70 8.07
N ALA A 90 -1.20 -2.67 7.42
CA ALA A 90 -1.69 -2.19 6.13
C ALA A 90 -0.57 -1.56 5.32
N ASP A 91 -0.69 -1.50 4.00
CA ASP A 91 0.13 -0.62 3.18
C ASP A 91 -0.37 0.82 3.30
N VAL A 92 0.53 1.74 3.63
CA VAL A 92 0.21 3.15 3.90
C VAL A 92 1.23 4.05 3.18
N GLY A 93 0.75 5.10 2.54
CA GLY A 93 1.59 6.17 2.02
C GLY A 93 2.28 6.93 3.15
N PHE A 94 3.51 7.37 2.94
CA PHE A 94 4.22 8.13 3.97
C PHE A 94 3.55 9.48 4.23
N ASP A 95 3.03 10.14 3.21
CA ASP A 95 2.25 11.37 3.30
C ASP A 95 0.92 11.20 4.07
N ASP A 96 0.25 10.05 3.93
CA ASP A 96 -0.96 9.74 4.70
C ASP A 96 -0.67 9.57 6.20
N LEU A 97 0.48 8.92 6.53
CA LEU A 97 0.92 8.77 7.92
C LEU A 97 1.27 10.12 8.56
N LEU A 98 1.92 11.00 7.78
CA LEU A 98 2.28 12.36 8.25
C LEU A 98 1.05 13.24 8.46
N GLU A 99 0.06 13.18 7.56
CA GLU A 99 -1.20 13.90 7.70
C GLU A 99 -1.92 13.47 8.97
N LEU A 100 -2.02 12.16 9.20
CA LEU A 100 -2.62 11.60 10.40
C LEU A 100 -1.92 12.08 11.70
N ALA A 101 -0.58 12.10 11.69
CA ALA A 101 0.21 12.60 12.82
C ALA A 101 -0.02 14.09 13.07
N SER A 102 -0.19 14.92 12.02
CA SER A 102 -0.52 16.34 12.15
C SER A 102 -1.88 16.58 12.80
N GLU A 103 -2.80 15.64 12.65
CA GLU A 103 -4.11 15.62 13.32
C GLU A 103 -4.04 15.12 14.78
N GLY A 104 -2.85 14.71 15.24
CA GLY A 104 -2.60 14.24 16.61
C GLY A 104 -2.79 12.72 16.79
N GLU A 105 -2.87 11.95 15.72
CA GLU A 105 -2.92 10.50 15.77
C GLU A 105 -1.52 9.92 15.51
N GLU A 106 -0.87 9.43 16.55
CA GLU A 106 0.50 8.92 16.53
C GLU A 106 0.58 7.41 16.82
N SER A 107 -0.56 6.71 16.73
CA SER A 107 -0.64 5.28 17.05
C SER A 107 -0.04 4.35 16.00
N LEU A 108 0.27 4.87 14.81
CA LEU A 108 0.80 4.08 13.69
C LEU A 108 2.31 4.24 13.55
N ILE A 109 2.97 3.20 13.01
CA ILE A 109 4.40 3.20 12.69
C ILE A 109 4.66 2.32 11.46
N MET A 110 5.51 2.76 10.56
CA MET A 110 6.00 1.96 9.45
C MET A 110 7.00 0.91 9.94
N VAL A 111 6.80 -0.33 9.53
CA VAL A 111 7.54 -1.50 10.02
C VAL A 111 8.34 -2.22 8.95
N GLN A 112 8.02 -1.99 7.67
CA GLN A 112 8.79 -2.50 6.53
C GLN A 112 8.54 -1.65 5.28
N ASN A 113 9.62 -1.23 4.65
CA ASN A 113 9.58 -0.41 3.45
C ASN A 113 9.14 -1.23 2.22
N ILE A 114 8.23 -0.68 1.42
CA ILE A 114 7.76 -1.30 0.16
C ILE A 114 8.35 -0.56 -1.03
N LEU A 115 8.21 0.76 -1.07
CA LEU A 115 8.57 1.58 -2.24
C LEU A 115 9.48 2.74 -1.86
N ASN A 116 10.65 2.78 -2.50
CA ASN A 116 11.66 3.83 -2.38
C ASN A 116 11.54 4.92 -3.47
N ARG A 117 10.39 4.99 -4.14
CA ARG A 117 10.13 5.92 -5.22
C ARG A 117 8.64 6.17 -5.37
N VAL A 118 8.25 7.38 -5.72
CA VAL A 118 6.87 7.67 -6.13
C VAL A 118 6.58 6.97 -7.45
N THR A 119 5.60 6.08 -7.46
CA THR A 119 5.28 5.24 -8.62
C THR A 119 4.09 5.76 -9.42
N LEU A 120 3.54 6.92 -9.07
CA LEU A 120 2.44 7.54 -9.80
C LEU A 120 2.84 7.83 -11.24
N THR A 121 2.12 7.23 -12.16
CA THR A 121 2.34 7.34 -13.61
C THR A 121 1.21 8.14 -14.21
N MET A 122 1.54 9.25 -14.89
CA MET A 122 0.56 10.13 -15.53
C MET A 122 0.26 9.63 -16.95
N VAL A 123 -1.02 9.45 -17.23
CA VAL A 123 -1.50 9.04 -18.55
C VAL A 123 -2.59 10.01 -19.02
N MET A 124 -2.46 10.48 -20.26
CA MET A 124 -3.35 11.44 -20.90
C MET A 124 -4.05 10.80 -22.10
N ASN A 125 -5.26 11.26 -22.41
CA ASN A 125 -5.95 10.90 -23.65
C ASN A 125 -5.05 11.22 -24.85
N PRO A 126 -4.84 10.30 -25.82
CA PRO A 126 -3.90 10.49 -26.93
C PRO A 126 -4.24 11.67 -27.82
N ASP A 127 -5.53 11.89 -28.12
CA ASP A 127 -5.99 13.01 -28.95
C ASP A 127 -5.69 14.36 -28.26
N LYS A 128 -5.82 14.38 -26.92
CA LYS A 128 -5.48 15.55 -26.11
C LYS A 128 -3.98 15.80 -26.09
N ALA A 129 -3.16 14.77 -25.92
CA ALA A 129 -1.70 14.87 -25.98
C ALA A 129 -1.22 15.39 -27.36
N GLU A 130 -1.84 14.91 -28.47
CA GLU A 130 -1.56 15.40 -29.81
C GLU A 130 -1.99 16.87 -29.99
N GLU A 131 -3.20 17.24 -29.52
CA GLU A 131 -3.71 18.62 -29.56
C GLU A 131 -2.76 19.60 -28.86
N LEU A 132 -2.24 19.22 -27.70
CA LEU A 132 -1.32 20.03 -26.90
C LEU A 132 0.15 19.93 -27.35
N GLY A 133 0.46 18.98 -28.24
CA GLY A 133 1.82 18.74 -28.74
C GLY A 133 2.78 18.22 -27.67
N VAL A 134 2.27 17.54 -26.65
CA VAL A 134 3.04 17.01 -25.52
C VAL A 134 3.26 15.51 -25.67
N THR A 135 4.48 15.07 -25.36
CA THR A 135 4.88 13.65 -25.39
C THR A 135 5.74 13.32 -24.17
N ARG A 136 6.05 12.06 -23.96
CA ARG A 136 6.98 11.63 -22.91
C ARG A 136 8.38 12.22 -23.07
N ASP A 137 8.80 12.58 -24.31
CA ASP A 137 10.10 13.20 -24.60
C ASP A 137 10.10 14.71 -24.39
N SER A 138 8.94 15.33 -24.13
CA SER A 138 8.85 16.75 -23.76
C SER A 138 9.50 17.01 -22.40
N SER A 139 9.93 18.25 -22.14
CA SER A 139 10.45 18.62 -20.82
C SER A 139 9.40 18.39 -19.73
N LEU A 140 9.81 18.19 -18.47
CA LEU A 140 8.84 18.09 -17.35
C LEU A 140 8.00 19.38 -17.25
N GLU A 141 8.62 20.54 -17.46
CA GLU A 141 7.92 21.83 -17.48
C GLU A 141 6.80 21.87 -18.53
N ASP A 142 7.06 21.39 -19.77
CA ASP A 142 6.04 21.32 -20.82
C ASP A 142 4.94 20.32 -20.48
N ARG A 143 5.29 19.16 -19.87
CA ARG A 143 4.33 18.14 -19.46
C ARG A 143 3.42 18.62 -18.32
N TYR A 144 3.96 19.42 -17.38
CA TYR A 144 3.18 20.04 -16.31
C TYR A 144 2.31 21.18 -16.85
N ALA A 145 2.83 22.03 -17.73
CA ALA A 145 2.08 23.12 -18.34
C ALA A 145 0.89 22.62 -19.19
N ALA A 146 1.02 21.41 -19.76
CA ALA A 146 -0.06 20.79 -20.52
C ALA A 146 -1.30 20.42 -19.68
N LEU A 147 -1.23 20.52 -18.35
CA LEU A 147 -2.37 20.28 -17.46
C LEU A 147 -3.36 21.44 -17.37
N GLU A 148 -3.00 22.63 -17.90
CA GLU A 148 -3.87 23.81 -17.88
C GLU A 148 -5.22 23.55 -18.58
N GLY A 149 -6.31 23.81 -17.87
CA GLY A 149 -7.69 23.68 -18.37
C GLY A 149 -8.19 22.25 -18.53
N LEU A 150 -7.42 21.24 -18.10
CA LEU A 150 -7.81 19.84 -18.24
C LEU A 150 -8.74 19.36 -17.11
N ARG A 151 -9.53 18.34 -17.46
CA ARG A 151 -10.27 17.51 -16.51
C ARG A 151 -9.37 16.41 -16.00
N ILE A 152 -8.99 16.48 -14.73
CA ILE A 152 -8.01 15.62 -14.08
C ILE A 152 -8.71 14.63 -13.16
N GLY A 153 -8.61 13.34 -13.45
CA GLY A 153 -9.15 12.29 -12.60
C GLY A 153 -8.24 11.96 -11.42
N ILE A 154 -8.81 11.92 -10.22
CA ILE A 154 -8.15 11.47 -8.98
C ILE A 154 -8.95 10.35 -8.31
N THR A 155 -8.34 9.60 -7.40
CA THR A 155 -9.05 8.58 -6.62
C THR A 155 -10.00 9.21 -5.62
N SER A 156 -9.50 10.09 -4.76
CA SER A 156 -10.28 10.86 -3.79
C SER A 156 -9.55 12.15 -3.41
N PRO A 157 -10.27 13.18 -2.92
CA PRO A 157 -9.63 14.37 -2.39
C PRO A 157 -8.68 14.03 -1.23
N GLY A 158 -7.51 14.64 -1.22
CA GLY A 158 -6.46 14.42 -0.21
C GLY A 158 -5.65 13.15 -0.37
N ALA A 159 -6.04 12.23 -1.28
CA ALA A 159 -5.22 11.05 -1.59
C ALA A 159 -3.93 11.43 -2.34
N PRO A 160 -2.90 10.55 -2.39
CA PRO A 160 -1.68 10.81 -3.16
C PRO A 160 -1.93 11.28 -4.60
N THR A 161 -2.96 10.72 -5.27
CA THR A 161 -3.36 11.15 -6.61
C THR A 161 -3.82 12.62 -6.69
N ASP A 162 -4.38 13.17 -5.63
CA ASP A 162 -4.74 14.60 -5.54
C ASP A 162 -3.51 15.45 -5.18
N LYS A 163 -2.78 15.08 -4.11
CA LYS A 163 -1.64 15.86 -3.59
C LYS A 163 -0.54 16.04 -4.64
N TYR A 164 -0.11 14.95 -5.29
CA TYR A 164 0.94 15.00 -6.32
C TYR A 164 0.48 15.66 -7.61
N MET A 165 -0.78 15.55 -8.00
CA MET A 165 -1.29 16.29 -9.17
C MET A 165 -1.32 17.80 -8.90
N ARG A 166 -1.72 18.21 -7.71
CA ARG A 166 -1.65 19.61 -7.27
C ARG A 166 -0.21 20.12 -7.25
N TYR A 167 0.75 19.29 -6.84
CA TYR A 167 2.16 19.60 -6.95
C TYR A 167 2.56 19.87 -8.41
N TYR A 168 2.22 19.00 -9.37
CA TYR A 168 2.56 19.20 -10.79
C TYR A 168 1.95 20.49 -11.36
N LEU A 169 0.71 20.81 -11.01
CA LEU A 169 0.09 22.07 -11.39
C LEU A 169 0.86 23.28 -10.84
N ARG A 170 1.23 23.25 -9.56
CA ARG A 170 2.04 24.33 -8.94
C ARG A 170 3.42 24.47 -9.59
N GLN A 171 4.07 23.37 -9.97
CA GLN A 171 5.35 23.41 -10.70
C GLN A 171 5.23 24.11 -12.06
N ALA A 172 4.07 24.05 -12.70
CA ALA A 172 3.75 24.81 -13.91
C ALA A 172 3.37 26.28 -13.64
N GLY A 173 3.29 26.69 -12.37
CA GLY A 173 2.80 28.02 -11.99
C GLY A 173 1.28 28.18 -12.08
N LEU A 174 0.55 27.07 -12.15
CA LEU A 174 -0.90 27.00 -12.20
C LEU A 174 -1.51 26.93 -10.80
N ASP A 175 -2.69 27.51 -10.63
CA ASP A 175 -3.52 27.35 -9.42
C ASP A 175 -4.38 26.10 -9.55
N PRO A 176 -4.17 25.06 -8.70
CA PRO A 176 -4.89 23.80 -8.81
C PRO A 176 -6.42 23.91 -8.68
N ASP A 177 -6.92 24.99 -8.06
CA ASP A 177 -8.35 25.20 -7.86
C ASP A 177 -9.02 26.07 -8.91
N GLN A 178 -8.20 26.69 -9.81
CA GLN A 178 -8.70 27.63 -10.82
C GLN A 178 -8.32 27.25 -12.24
N ASP A 179 -7.12 26.68 -12.43
CA ASP A 179 -6.54 26.46 -13.76
C ASP A 179 -6.71 25.01 -14.25
N ALA A 180 -7.34 24.13 -13.47
CA ALA A 180 -7.72 22.76 -13.87
C ALA A 180 -9.01 22.33 -13.17
N GLU A 181 -9.67 21.27 -13.70
CA GLU A 181 -10.85 20.68 -13.08
C GLU A 181 -10.45 19.32 -12.47
N ILE A 182 -10.22 19.27 -11.15
CA ILE A 182 -9.90 18.03 -10.43
C ILE A 182 -11.19 17.30 -10.06
N ILE A 183 -11.33 16.05 -10.53
CA ILE A 183 -12.56 15.26 -10.43
C ILE A 183 -12.28 13.96 -9.68
N ALA A 184 -12.95 13.74 -8.54
CA ALA A 184 -12.90 12.48 -7.81
C ALA A 184 -13.68 11.40 -8.58
N ILE A 185 -12.98 10.39 -9.08
CA ILE A 185 -13.52 9.31 -9.92
C ILE A 185 -13.57 7.98 -9.15
N GLY A 186 -12.58 7.74 -8.28
CA GLY A 186 -12.42 6.45 -7.58
C GLY A 186 -11.22 5.64 -8.08
N GLY A 187 -11.23 4.34 -7.87
CA GLY A 187 -10.10 3.44 -8.16
C GLY A 187 -9.75 3.26 -9.64
N GLY A 188 -8.72 2.45 -9.91
CA GLY A 188 -8.11 2.31 -11.22
C GLY A 188 -9.07 1.94 -12.35
N SER A 189 -10.01 1.02 -12.14
CA SER A 189 -11.02 0.65 -13.14
C SER A 189 -11.96 1.80 -13.50
N SER A 190 -12.32 2.64 -12.52
CA SER A 190 -13.14 3.82 -12.74
C SER A 190 -12.40 4.91 -13.51
N LEU A 191 -11.12 5.13 -13.18
CA LEU A 191 -10.25 6.08 -13.89
C LEU A 191 -10.01 5.65 -15.34
N LEU A 192 -9.77 4.36 -15.60
CA LEU A 192 -9.67 3.82 -16.97
C LEU A 192 -10.95 4.08 -17.77
N ALA A 193 -12.11 3.71 -17.22
CA ALA A 193 -13.39 3.94 -17.90
C ALA A 193 -13.68 5.42 -18.13
N ALA A 194 -13.31 6.30 -17.20
CA ALA A 194 -13.48 7.74 -17.34
C ALA A 194 -12.57 8.34 -18.44
N LEU A 195 -11.31 7.88 -18.56
CA LEU A 195 -10.39 8.30 -19.62
C LEU A 195 -10.88 7.79 -20.99
N GLU A 196 -11.20 6.50 -21.10
CA GLU A 196 -11.69 5.87 -22.35
C GLU A 196 -12.98 6.53 -22.88
N SER A 197 -13.86 6.98 -21.97
CA SER A 197 -15.14 7.63 -22.33
C SER A 197 -15.06 9.16 -22.40
N ASP A 198 -13.87 9.75 -22.44
CA ASP A 198 -13.65 11.20 -22.49
C ASP A 198 -14.34 11.99 -21.34
N GLN A 199 -14.53 11.38 -20.18
CA GLN A 199 -15.03 12.09 -19.00
C GLN A 199 -13.91 12.88 -18.30
N ILE A 200 -12.68 12.38 -18.38
CA ILE A 200 -11.45 13.04 -17.96
C ILE A 200 -10.45 13.07 -19.10
N ASP A 201 -9.49 14.01 -19.07
CA ASP A 201 -8.46 14.16 -20.08
C ASP A 201 -7.16 13.49 -19.66
N VAL A 202 -6.91 13.38 -18.35
CA VAL A 202 -5.70 12.86 -17.74
C VAL A 202 -6.00 12.31 -16.36
N PHE A 203 -5.24 11.29 -15.95
CA PHE A 203 -5.14 10.87 -14.55
C PHE A 203 -3.71 10.43 -14.24
N HIS A 204 -3.38 10.28 -12.96
CA HIS A 204 -2.18 9.54 -12.55
C HIS A 204 -2.52 8.54 -11.46
N LEU A 205 -1.86 7.39 -11.53
CA LEU A 205 -2.02 6.29 -10.58
C LEU A 205 -0.78 5.40 -10.67
N SER A 206 -0.47 4.67 -9.60
CA SER A 206 0.54 3.61 -9.72
C SER A 206 0.08 2.54 -10.71
N PRO A 207 0.99 1.96 -11.52
CA PRO A 207 0.63 0.88 -12.43
C PRO A 207 -0.08 -0.29 -11.70
N PRO A 208 -0.97 -1.06 -12.37
CA PRO A 208 -1.01 -1.28 -13.82
C PRO A 208 -1.90 -0.33 -14.64
N SER A 209 -2.88 0.38 -14.04
CA SER A 209 -3.90 1.10 -14.81
C SER A 209 -3.36 2.03 -15.91
N PRO A 210 -2.31 2.88 -15.69
CA PRO A 210 -1.75 3.68 -16.76
C PRO A 210 -1.19 2.86 -17.93
N TYR A 211 -0.58 1.70 -17.64
CA TYR A 211 -0.05 0.81 -18.68
C TYR A 211 -1.13 0.05 -19.43
N VAL A 212 -2.27 -0.23 -18.78
CA VAL A 212 -3.46 -0.76 -19.47
C VAL A 212 -3.99 0.25 -20.46
N ALA A 213 -4.19 1.52 -20.06
CA ALA A 213 -4.67 2.58 -20.95
C ALA A 213 -3.75 2.75 -22.18
N GLU A 214 -2.42 2.67 -21.98
CA GLU A 214 -1.45 2.76 -23.08
C GLU A 214 -1.49 1.52 -23.98
N ALA A 215 -1.55 0.31 -23.43
CA ALA A 215 -1.59 -0.94 -24.19
C ALA A 215 -2.86 -1.07 -25.04
N GLU A 216 -4.00 -0.61 -24.53
CA GLU A 216 -5.28 -0.60 -25.23
C GLU A 216 -5.45 0.60 -26.17
N GLY A 217 -4.52 1.58 -26.14
CA GLY A 217 -4.41 2.67 -27.10
C GLY A 217 -5.32 3.87 -26.84
N PHE A 218 -5.96 3.94 -25.65
CA PHE A 218 -6.75 5.13 -25.24
C PHE A 218 -6.00 6.03 -24.24
N GLY A 219 -4.72 5.70 -23.92
CA GLY A 219 -3.85 6.48 -23.07
C GLY A 219 -2.45 6.66 -23.66
N THR A 220 -1.82 7.78 -23.34
CA THR A 220 -0.40 8.05 -23.60
C THR A 220 0.27 8.38 -22.29
N VAL A 221 1.27 7.57 -21.90
CA VAL A 221 2.06 7.82 -20.69
C VAL A 221 2.93 9.06 -20.92
N LEU A 222 2.75 10.07 -20.08
CA LEU A 222 3.54 11.31 -20.11
C LEU A 222 4.60 11.35 -19.02
N ILE A 223 4.30 10.83 -17.82
CA ILE A 223 5.24 10.73 -16.70
C ILE A 223 5.18 9.31 -16.19
N ASP A 224 6.32 8.66 -16.12
CA ASP A 224 6.46 7.29 -15.61
C ASP A 224 7.21 7.33 -14.27
N GLY A 225 6.43 7.29 -13.17
CA GLY A 225 6.98 7.34 -11.82
C GLY A 225 7.97 6.22 -11.53
N PRO A 226 7.65 4.94 -11.81
CA PRO A 226 8.60 3.84 -11.66
C PRO A 226 9.91 4.03 -12.40
N ALA A 227 9.89 4.63 -13.59
CA ALA A 227 11.10 4.95 -14.35
C ALA A 227 11.94 6.08 -13.73
N GLY A 228 11.37 6.86 -12.79
CA GLY A 228 12.04 7.99 -12.14
C GLY A 228 12.07 9.24 -13.01
N ASP A 229 11.03 9.45 -13.82
CA ASP A 229 10.93 10.64 -14.68
C ASP A 229 10.95 11.95 -13.87
N VAL A 230 10.54 11.92 -12.60
CA VAL A 230 10.62 13.04 -11.64
C VAL A 230 11.75 12.76 -10.66
N GLU A 231 12.91 13.42 -10.87
CA GLU A 231 14.17 13.10 -10.19
C GLU A 231 14.06 13.25 -8.66
N GLU A 232 13.38 14.28 -8.16
CA GLU A 232 13.20 14.53 -6.72
C GLU A 232 12.45 13.40 -6.01
N PHE A 233 11.62 12.62 -6.72
CA PHE A 233 10.88 11.48 -6.17
C PHE A 233 11.54 10.12 -6.45
N SER A 234 12.77 10.08 -6.97
CA SER A 234 13.44 8.84 -7.36
C SER A 234 14.19 8.13 -6.22
N ASN A 235 14.43 8.82 -5.09
CA ASN A 235 14.93 8.23 -3.83
C ASN A 235 14.09 8.79 -2.69
N PHE A 236 12.92 8.18 -2.46
CA PHE A 236 11.85 8.78 -1.70
C PHE A 236 11.03 7.68 -1.00
N LEU A 237 10.92 7.73 0.33
CA LEU A 237 10.02 6.83 1.06
C LEU A 237 8.57 7.13 0.64
N TYR A 238 8.00 6.25 -0.16
CA TYR A 238 6.66 6.48 -0.71
C TYR A 238 5.60 5.66 0.00
N THR A 239 5.76 4.35 0.07
CA THR A 239 4.79 3.44 0.68
C THR A 239 5.52 2.40 1.51
N ALA A 240 4.98 2.08 2.66
CA ALA A 240 5.50 1.04 3.54
C ALA A 240 4.36 0.24 4.20
N TRP A 241 4.66 -0.95 4.70
CA TRP A 241 3.82 -1.62 5.65
C TRP A 241 3.84 -0.84 6.97
N ALA A 242 2.68 -0.43 7.42
CA ALA A 242 2.47 0.21 8.72
C ALA A 242 1.67 -0.70 9.66
N ALA A 243 1.88 -0.54 10.95
CA ALA A 243 1.18 -1.27 11.99
C ALA A 243 0.75 -0.33 13.12
N ASN A 244 -0.22 -0.77 13.93
CA ASN A 244 -0.50 -0.11 15.19
C ASN A 244 0.67 -0.33 16.16
N LYS A 245 1.25 0.75 16.72
CA LYS A 245 2.43 0.72 17.61
C LYS A 245 2.22 -0.18 18.83
N GLU A 246 1.05 -0.11 19.45
CA GLU A 246 0.74 -0.91 20.65
C GLU A 246 0.71 -2.39 20.29
N TRP A 247 0.06 -2.74 19.18
CA TRP A 247 -0.03 -4.11 18.73
C TRP A 247 1.33 -4.68 18.32
N ALA A 248 2.11 -3.94 17.52
CA ALA A 248 3.43 -4.35 17.05
C ALA A 248 4.39 -4.57 18.24
N THR A 249 4.37 -3.66 19.23
CA THR A 249 5.18 -3.77 20.44
C THR A 249 4.76 -4.99 21.31
N ALA A 250 3.48 -5.32 21.34
CA ALA A 250 2.97 -6.48 22.08
C ALA A 250 3.23 -7.81 21.35
N ASN A 251 3.48 -7.79 20.03
CA ASN A 251 3.64 -8.96 19.17
C ASN A 251 4.92 -8.92 18.32
N PRO A 252 6.12 -8.66 18.90
CA PRO A 252 7.34 -8.43 18.12
C PRO A 252 7.78 -9.65 17.31
N GLU A 253 7.53 -10.87 17.82
CA GLU A 253 7.86 -12.10 17.11
C GLU A 253 6.97 -12.29 15.85
N ALA A 254 5.68 -11.94 15.93
CA ALA A 254 4.78 -12.01 14.79
C ALA A 254 5.14 -10.96 13.71
N MET A 255 5.53 -9.74 14.13
CA MET A 255 6.00 -8.71 13.20
C MET A 255 7.30 -9.12 12.51
N ALA A 256 8.27 -9.65 13.25
CA ALA A 256 9.52 -10.13 12.67
C ALA A 256 9.30 -11.29 11.70
N ALA A 257 8.39 -12.23 12.02
CA ALA A 257 8.01 -13.32 11.14
C ALA A 257 7.33 -12.82 9.84
N PHE A 258 6.47 -11.81 9.97
CA PHE A 258 5.83 -11.16 8.82
C PHE A 258 6.87 -10.53 7.88
N ASN A 259 7.78 -9.72 8.42
CA ASN A 259 8.82 -9.07 7.65
C ASN A 259 9.78 -10.09 7.00
N ALA A 260 10.21 -11.11 7.74
CA ALA A 260 11.09 -12.16 7.21
C ALA A 260 10.45 -12.94 6.03
N ALA A 261 9.15 -13.20 6.09
CA ALA A 261 8.44 -13.84 4.97
C ALA A 261 8.41 -12.96 3.71
N LEU A 262 8.22 -11.65 3.87
CA LEU A 262 8.25 -10.68 2.77
C LEU A 262 9.66 -10.54 2.18
N ASP A 263 10.71 -10.49 3.01
CA ASP A 263 12.10 -10.40 2.55
C ASP A 263 12.49 -11.63 1.71
N ARG A 264 12.06 -12.83 2.13
CA ARG A 264 12.26 -14.06 1.34
C ARG A 264 11.55 -13.98 -0.01
N ALA A 265 10.30 -13.56 -0.02
CA ALA A 265 9.55 -13.41 -1.25
C ALA A 265 10.15 -12.37 -2.18
N MET A 266 10.66 -11.26 -1.64
CA MET A 266 11.34 -10.23 -2.43
C MET A 266 12.64 -10.77 -3.05
N ALA A 267 13.41 -11.56 -2.33
CA ALA A 267 14.61 -12.21 -2.85
C ALA A 267 14.28 -13.19 -4.01
N ASP A 268 13.17 -13.92 -3.93
CA ASP A 268 12.70 -14.78 -5.02
C ASP A 268 12.28 -13.96 -6.24
N ILE A 269 11.56 -12.85 -6.04
CA ILE A 269 11.14 -11.93 -7.11
C ILE A 269 12.36 -11.33 -7.81
N GLU A 270 13.39 -10.90 -7.07
CA GLU A 270 14.62 -10.37 -7.65
C GLU A 270 15.40 -11.43 -8.45
N SER A 271 15.40 -12.68 -7.96
CA SER A 271 16.07 -13.80 -8.62
C SER A 271 15.42 -14.21 -9.93
N ASP A 272 14.09 -14.27 -9.97
CA ASP A 272 13.29 -14.66 -11.15
C ASP A 272 11.93 -13.94 -11.14
N PRO A 273 11.87 -12.70 -11.63
CA PRO A 273 10.62 -11.94 -11.67
C PRO A 273 9.49 -12.64 -12.45
N ALA A 274 9.84 -13.39 -13.51
CA ALA A 274 8.85 -14.07 -14.31
C ALA A 274 8.16 -15.21 -13.55
N ALA A 275 8.88 -15.87 -12.64
CA ALA A 275 8.30 -16.91 -11.80
C ALA A 275 7.29 -16.39 -10.78
N ALA A 276 7.38 -15.10 -10.39
CA ALA A 276 6.47 -14.46 -9.46
C ALA A 276 5.11 -14.07 -10.09
N VAL A 277 5.06 -13.90 -11.42
CA VAL A 277 3.87 -13.38 -12.14
C VAL A 277 2.59 -14.16 -11.83
N PRO A 278 2.56 -15.51 -11.82
CA PRO A 278 1.33 -16.23 -11.51
C PRO A 278 0.74 -15.92 -10.14
N ALA A 279 1.56 -15.86 -9.08
CA ALA A 279 1.12 -15.54 -7.73
C ALA A 279 0.59 -14.08 -7.65
N ILE A 280 1.25 -13.16 -8.34
CA ILE A 280 0.83 -11.76 -8.41
C ILE A 280 -0.53 -11.66 -9.12
N MET A 281 -0.70 -12.34 -10.26
CA MET A 281 -1.96 -12.35 -11.01
C MET A 281 -3.12 -12.86 -10.17
N GLU A 282 -2.91 -13.90 -9.37
CA GLU A 282 -3.91 -14.41 -8.44
C GLU A 282 -4.24 -13.36 -7.37
N GLY A 283 -3.21 -12.75 -6.78
CA GLY A 283 -3.37 -11.75 -5.71
C GLY A 283 -4.08 -10.47 -6.13
N ILE A 284 -3.91 -10.03 -7.39
CA ILE A 284 -4.58 -8.82 -7.92
C ILE A 284 -5.82 -9.16 -8.78
N ALA A 285 -6.21 -10.43 -8.84
CA ALA A 285 -7.30 -10.93 -9.68
C ALA A 285 -7.18 -10.50 -11.17
N SER A 286 -5.96 -10.51 -11.72
CA SER A 286 -5.68 -10.18 -13.12
C SER A 286 -5.65 -11.42 -13.99
N ASP A 287 -6.11 -11.28 -15.23
CA ASP A 287 -6.00 -12.30 -16.29
C ASP A 287 -5.02 -11.89 -17.41
N ASP A 288 -4.37 -10.72 -17.28
CA ASP A 288 -3.39 -10.19 -18.24
C ASP A 288 -1.96 -10.40 -17.75
N GLU A 289 -1.34 -11.52 -18.18
CA GLU A 289 0.04 -11.86 -17.85
C GLU A 289 1.04 -10.81 -18.38
N ALA A 290 0.83 -10.29 -19.59
CA ALA A 290 1.75 -9.34 -20.21
C ALA A 290 1.77 -8.00 -19.48
N ILE A 291 0.62 -7.49 -19.09
CA ILE A 291 0.50 -6.26 -18.28
C ILE A 291 1.06 -6.48 -16.87
N THR A 292 0.77 -7.60 -16.24
CA THR A 292 1.29 -7.91 -14.89
C THR A 292 2.82 -8.00 -14.92
N GLN A 293 3.39 -8.72 -15.86
CA GLN A 293 4.85 -8.83 -16.02
C GLN A 293 5.48 -7.46 -16.30
N ARG A 294 4.95 -6.71 -17.28
CA ARG A 294 5.42 -5.35 -17.58
C ARG A 294 5.40 -4.45 -16.34
N THR A 295 4.32 -4.52 -15.57
CA THR A 295 4.16 -3.71 -14.36
C THR A 295 5.17 -4.10 -13.30
N LEU A 296 5.37 -5.39 -13.05
CA LEU A 296 6.38 -5.86 -12.10
C LEU A 296 7.78 -5.39 -12.52
N GLU A 297 8.18 -5.63 -13.77
CA GLU A 297 9.50 -5.21 -14.28
C GLU A 297 9.72 -3.69 -14.16
N ALA A 298 8.68 -2.88 -14.36
CA ALA A 298 8.76 -1.44 -14.20
C ALA A 298 8.87 -1.02 -12.72
N LEU A 299 8.19 -1.72 -11.81
CA LEU A 299 8.18 -1.39 -10.38
C LEU A 299 9.43 -1.86 -9.63
N LEU A 300 10.11 -2.93 -10.09
CA LEU A 300 11.27 -3.50 -9.39
C LEU A 300 12.33 -2.45 -8.98
N PRO A 301 12.71 -1.46 -9.82
CA PRO A 301 13.69 -0.45 -9.42
C PRO A 301 13.19 0.51 -8.32
N ALA A 302 11.88 0.54 -8.07
CA ALA A 302 11.25 1.37 -7.04
C ALA A 302 10.99 0.60 -5.74
N MET A 303 11.00 -0.75 -5.78
CA MET A 303 10.72 -1.60 -4.63
C MET A 303 11.93 -1.66 -3.69
N SER A 304 11.66 -1.73 -2.39
CA SER A 304 12.69 -2.03 -1.39
C SER A 304 13.05 -3.51 -1.45
N THR A 305 14.34 -3.82 -1.46
CA THR A 305 14.84 -5.20 -1.59
C THR A 305 15.13 -5.87 -0.25
N ASP A 306 15.24 -5.08 0.82
CA ASP A 306 15.56 -5.52 2.18
C ASP A 306 14.55 -5.02 3.24
N GLY A 307 13.51 -4.31 2.82
CA GLY A 307 12.48 -3.77 3.71
C GLY A 307 12.96 -2.70 4.69
N CYS A 308 14.26 -2.33 4.64
CA CYS A 308 14.89 -1.44 5.61
C CYS A 308 14.57 0.04 5.36
N PHE A 309 14.54 0.80 6.45
CA PHE A 309 14.47 2.25 6.40
C PHE A 309 15.85 2.85 6.68
N SER A 310 16.11 4.00 6.08
CA SER A 310 17.28 4.82 6.35
C SER A 310 16.82 6.20 6.83
N GLU A 311 17.34 6.67 7.97
CA GLU A 311 17.03 8.02 8.47
C GLU A 311 17.35 9.11 7.44
N GLU A 312 18.37 8.91 6.61
CA GLU A 312 18.74 9.84 5.54
C GLU A 312 17.64 9.91 4.49
N THR A 313 17.11 8.76 4.04
CA THR A 313 16.00 8.72 3.06
C THR A 313 14.72 9.30 3.64
N VAL A 314 14.39 8.98 4.88
CA VAL A 314 13.21 9.53 5.56
C VAL A 314 13.31 11.05 5.68
N ARG A 315 14.45 11.57 6.12
CA ARG A 315 14.68 13.01 6.21
C ARG A 315 14.56 13.70 4.85
N SER A 316 15.22 13.17 3.83
CA SER A 316 15.14 13.71 2.47
C SER A 316 13.69 13.71 1.96
N SER A 317 12.92 12.67 2.24
CA SER A 317 11.51 12.60 1.85
C SER A 317 10.67 13.65 2.56
N LEU A 318 10.88 13.85 3.86
CA LEU A 318 10.20 14.90 4.64
C LEU A 318 10.52 16.30 4.10
N ASP A 319 11.81 16.58 3.84
CA ASP A 319 12.27 17.87 3.30
C ASP A 319 11.60 18.12 1.92
N ILE A 320 11.57 17.12 1.04
CA ILE A 320 10.94 17.23 -0.28
C ILE A 320 9.42 17.45 -0.15
N MET A 321 8.73 16.68 0.69
CA MET A 321 7.29 16.83 0.87
C MET A 321 6.91 18.21 1.43
N PHE A 322 7.71 18.73 2.36
CA PHE A 322 7.52 20.06 2.93
C PHE A 322 7.80 21.16 1.91
N ASP A 323 8.93 21.11 1.21
CA ASP A 323 9.33 22.08 0.18
C ASP A 323 8.36 22.12 -1.01
N THR A 324 7.70 20.99 -1.30
CA THR A 324 6.74 20.86 -2.40
C THR A 324 5.28 21.06 -1.97
N GLU A 325 5.05 21.40 -0.72
CA GLU A 325 3.70 21.62 -0.15
C GLU A 325 2.78 20.38 -0.26
N ILE A 326 3.38 19.17 -0.23
CA ILE A 326 2.63 17.91 -0.10
C ILE A 326 2.20 17.71 1.34
N ILE A 327 3.01 18.15 2.30
CA ILE A 327 2.69 18.26 3.73
C ILE A 327 2.83 19.71 4.20
N GLU A 328 2.09 20.06 5.26
CA GLU A 328 2.04 21.44 5.78
C GLU A 328 3.06 21.71 6.90
N GLU A 329 3.55 20.67 7.58
CA GLU A 329 4.45 20.76 8.73
C GLU A 329 5.70 19.93 8.52
N GLU A 330 6.86 20.41 9.03
CA GLU A 330 8.11 19.65 9.05
C GLU A 330 7.96 18.41 9.96
N GLY A 331 8.38 17.23 9.47
CA GLY A 331 8.37 15.98 10.23
C GLY A 331 9.70 15.69 10.94
N ASP A 332 9.66 14.85 11.99
CA ASP A 332 10.85 14.33 12.66
C ASP A 332 11.28 13.01 11.99
N SER A 333 12.48 12.96 11.44
CA SER A 333 13.03 11.79 10.75
C SER A 333 13.58 10.70 11.68
N ALA A 334 13.58 10.91 12.99
CA ALA A 334 14.17 9.97 13.94
C ALA A 334 13.41 8.63 13.97
N GLU A 335 14.16 7.54 14.12
CA GLU A 335 13.57 6.21 14.33
C GLU A 335 12.67 6.18 15.56
N GLY A 336 11.55 5.45 15.45
CA GLY A 336 10.52 5.37 16.50
C GLY A 336 9.44 6.44 16.40
N VAL A 337 9.62 7.49 15.57
CA VAL A 337 8.58 8.51 15.32
C VAL A 337 7.58 7.99 14.30
N PHE A 338 7.99 7.84 13.04
CA PHE A 338 7.15 7.37 11.93
C PHE A 338 7.50 5.98 11.46
N TRP A 339 8.71 5.49 11.73
CA TRP A 339 9.26 4.24 11.24
C TRP A 339 10.14 3.56 12.28
N THR A 340 10.36 2.26 12.12
CA THR A 340 11.31 1.48 12.92
C THR A 340 11.88 0.32 12.13
N ASN A 341 13.12 -0.04 12.41
CA ASN A 341 13.75 -1.27 11.95
C ASN A 341 13.76 -2.38 13.02
N ASP A 342 13.09 -2.20 14.16
CA ASP A 342 13.11 -3.15 15.29
C ASP A 342 12.65 -4.57 14.90
N TYR A 343 11.90 -4.72 13.80
CA TYR A 343 11.35 -5.98 13.33
C TYR A 343 12.02 -6.50 12.05
N ASN A 344 13.03 -5.80 11.55
CA ASN A 344 13.77 -6.12 10.33
C ASN A 344 15.17 -6.63 10.65
N GLY A 345 15.82 -7.29 9.69
CA GLY A 345 17.19 -7.73 9.80
C GLY A 345 18.25 -6.62 9.63
N CYS A 346 17.83 -5.35 9.68
CA CYS A 346 18.67 -4.17 9.49
C CYS A 346 19.53 -3.88 10.74
#